data_cd145aefa753aa9f6897c87539fcfbdb
#
_entry.id   cd145aefa753aa9f6897c87539fcfbdb
#
_cell.length_a   1.000
_cell.length_b   1.000
_cell.length_c   1.000
_cell.angle_alpha   90.00
_cell.angle_beta   90.00
_cell.angle_gamma   90.00
#
_symmetry.space_group_name_H-M   'P 1'
#
loop_
_entity.id
_entity.type
_entity.pdbx_description
1 polymer ?
#
loop_
_entity_poly.entity_id
_entity_poly.type
_entity_poly.pdbx_seq_one_letter_code
_entity_poly.pdbx_strand_id
1 'polypeptide(L)'
;TTLKAISGQLHLASGDIKFFGQSIIGIPSYKIAKMGLIHVPEGRKIFSKLSVRENLMLGAYTRTSKGEIEKNLDTVMQAFPILKERINQPGGTLSGGEQQMLAVARAIMSSPKVLLLDEPSLGLAPLVVDIIAEKILEISKMGIPILLVEQNANLALELSNRAYVIETGNIEISGQSSELAKNSDIQRAYLGVGD
;
A
#
# COMPACT_ATOMS: atom_id res chain seq x y z
N THR A 1 -8.12 9.89 -3.42
CA THR A 1 -9.55 9.72 -3.80
C THR A 1 -9.80 8.40 -4.53
N THR A 2 -9.04 8.05 -5.58
CA THR A 2 -9.23 6.82 -6.38
C THR A 2 -9.18 5.56 -5.53
N LEU A 3 -8.16 5.40 -4.67
CA LEU A 3 -8.07 4.22 -3.79
C LEU A 3 -9.23 4.12 -2.79
N LYS A 4 -9.75 5.25 -2.32
CA LYS A 4 -10.95 5.27 -1.45
C LYS A 4 -12.20 4.80 -2.18
N ALA A 5 -12.35 5.13 -3.47
CA ALA A 5 -13.43 4.62 -4.30
C ALA A 5 -13.29 3.11 -4.53
N ILE A 6 -12.09 2.63 -4.89
CA ILE A 6 -11.79 1.21 -5.10
C ILE A 6 -12.03 0.39 -3.82
N SER A 7 -11.68 0.94 -2.65
CA SER A 7 -11.88 0.26 -1.36
C SER A 7 -13.29 0.39 -0.77
N GLY A 8 -14.25 1.00 -1.51
CA GLY A 8 -15.64 1.17 -1.09
C GLY A 8 -15.85 2.18 0.04
N GLN A 9 -14.91 3.12 0.22
CA GLN A 9 -15.02 4.21 1.19
C GLN A 9 -15.68 5.47 0.60
N LEU A 10 -15.75 5.54 -0.74
CA LEU A 10 -16.45 6.61 -1.48
C LEU A 10 -17.39 5.99 -2.50
N HIS A 11 -18.52 6.63 -2.71
CA HIS A 11 -19.47 6.25 -3.74
C HIS A 11 -19.01 6.80 -5.10
N LEU A 12 -19.16 5.99 -6.14
CA LEU A 12 -18.95 6.45 -7.51
C LEU A 12 -20.15 7.26 -7.99
N ALA A 13 -19.87 8.32 -8.72
CA ALA A 13 -20.92 9.08 -9.44
C ALA A 13 -21.39 8.29 -10.67
N SER A 14 -20.49 7.55 -11.34
CA SER A 14 -20.77 6.72 -12.51
C SER A 14 -19.64 5.71 -12.74
N GLY A 15 -19.85 4.77 -13.67
CA GLY A 15 -18.86 3.76 -14.00
C GLY A 15 -18.95 2.48 -13.16
N ASP A 16 -17.95 1.61 -13.27
CA ASP A 16 -17.91 0.34 -12.56
C ASP A 16 -16.46 0.03 -12.11
N ILE A 17 -16.33 -0.70 -11.01
CA ILE A 17 -15.05 -1.25 -10.53
C ILE A 17 -15.23 -2.76 -10.40
N LYS A 18 -14.36 -3.51 -11.11
CA LYS A 18 -14.37 -4.96 -11.06
C LYS A 18 -13.15 -5.50 -10.34
N PHE A 19 -13.38 -6.39 -9.38
CA PHE A 19 -12.35 -7.12 -8.66
C PHE A 19 -12.46 -8.60 -9.02
N PHE A 20 -11.46 -9.16 -9.71
CA PHE A 20 -11.51 -10.50 -10.31
C PHE A 20 -12.80 -10.77 -11.11
N GLY A 21 -13.18 -9.80 -11.97
CA GLY A 21 -14.36 -9.91 -12.84
C GLY A 21 -15.71 -9.62 -12.17
N GLN A 22 -15.77 -9.52 -10.84
CA GLN A 22 -16.98 -9.20 -10.10
C GLN A 22 -17.05 -7.70 -9.80
N SER A 23 -18.19 -7.04 -10.11
CA SER A 23 -18.42 -5.66 -9.69
C SER A 23 -18.46 -5.56 -8.16
N ILE A 24 -17.75 -4.55 -7.64
CA ILE A 24 -17.70 -4.25 -6.21
C ILE A 24 -18.43 -2.97 -5.85
N ILE A 25 -19.18 -2.37 -6.78
CA ILE A 25 -19.97 -1.17 -6.55
C ILE A 25 -21.06 -1.45 -5.52
N GLY A 26 -21.21 -0.55 -4.56
CA GLY A 26 -22.21 -0.68 -3.49
C GLY A 26 -21.85 -1.74 -2.42
N ILE A 27 -20.74 -2.47 -2.59
CA ILE A 27 -20.28 -3.39 -1.56
C ILE A 27 -19.60 -2.61 -0.44
N PRO A 28 -20.00 -2.79 0.83
CA PRO A 28 -19.37 -2.12 1.96
C PRO A 28 -17.86 -2.45 2.07
N SER A 29 -17.04 -1.46 2.45
CA SER A 29 -15.58 -1.57 2.51
C SER A 29 -15.08 -2.79 3.30
N TYR A 30 -15.72 -3.14 4.41
CA TYR A 30 -15.35 -4.31 5.20
C TYR A 30 -15.58 -5.64 4.47
N LYS A 31 -16.58 -5.72 3.56
CA LYS A 31 -16.79 -6.89 2.71
C LYS A 31 -15.75 -6.95 1.59
N ILE A 32 -15.41 -5.80 1.00
CA ILE A 32 -14.34 -5.69 0.01
C ILE A 32 -13.00 -6.15 0.63
N ALA A 33 -12.71 -5.72 1.85
CA ALA A 33 -11.53 -6.20 2.59
C ALA A 33 -11.56 -7.72 2.82
N LYS A 34 -12.70 -8.31 3.16
CA LYS A 34 -12.85 -9.78 3.27
C LYS A 34 -12.63 -10.52 1.95
N MET A 35 -12.90 -9.89 0.80
CA MET A 35 -12.60 -10.45 -0.52
C MET A 35 -11.09 -10.49 -0.81
N GLY A 36 -10.27 -9.74 -0.04
CA GLY A 36 -8.82 -9.66 -0.16
C GLY A 36 -8.29 -8.39 -0.82
N LEU A 37 -9.11 -7.38 -1.04
CA LEU A 37 -8.68 -6.05 -1.50
C LEU A 37 -8.41 -5.16 -0.29
N ILE A 38 -7.14 -5.01 0.07
CA ILE A 38 -6.73 -4.36 1.32
C ILE A 38 -6.14 -2.99 1.03
N HIS A 39 -6.61 -1.98 1.75
CA HIS A 39 -6.16 -0.60 1.60
C HIS A 39 -5.34 -0.15 2.82
N VAL A 40 -4.13 0.31 2.56
CA VAL A 40 -3.29 1.06 3.51
C VAL A 40 -3.44 2.53 3.16
N PRO A 41 -4.26 3.28 3.91
CA PRO A 41 -4.52 4.68 3.61
C PRO A 41 -3.35 5.57 4.02
N GLU A 42 -3.30 6.75 3.46
CA GLU A 42 -2.42 7.84 3.86
C GLU A 42 -2.49 8.10 5.37
N GLY A 43 -1.36 8.52 5.96
CA GLY A 43 -1.26 8.88 7.36
C GLY A 43 -1.18 7.67 8.30
N ARG A 44 -0.70 6.52 7.81
CA ARG A 44 -0.32 5.30 8.56
C ARG A 44 -1.49 4.61 9.28
N LYS A 45 -2.40 5.35 9.90
CA LYS A 45 -3.63 4.90 10.60
C LYS A 45 -3.39 3.67 11.50
N ILE A 46 -2.31 3.70 12.27
CA ILE A 46 -2.03 2.69 13.30
C ILE A 46 -2.81 2.96 14.58
N PHE A 47 -2.95 1.95 15.43
CA PHE A 47 -3.51 2.09 16.76
C PHE A 47 -2.39 2.40 17.75
N SER A 48 -2.18 3.68 18.04
CA SER A 48 -1.02 4.20 18.77
C SER A 48 -0.90 3.65 20.21
N LYS A 49 -2.02 3.35 20.86
CA LYS A 49 -2.04 2.80 22.22
C LYS A 49 -1.83 1.29 22.29
N LEU A 50 -2.01 0.58 21.17
CA LEU A 50 -1.78 -0.85 21.08
C LEU A 50 -0.32 -1.13 20.76
N SER A 51 0.18 -2.26 21.24
CA SER A 51 1.51 -2.78 20.89
C SER A 51 1.62 -3.08 19.38
N VAL A 52 2.85 -3.23 18.90
CA VAL A 52 3.12 -3.71 17.53
C VAL A 52 2.39 -5.03 17.28
N ARG A 53 2.50 -6.00 18.21
CA ARG A 53 1.81 -7.28 18.12
C ARG A 53 0.30 -7.12 17.96
N GLU A 54 -0.33 -6.34 18.82
CA GLU A 54 -1.78 -6.12 18.79
C GLU A 54 -2.22 -5.45 17.49
N ASN A 55 -1.46 -4.46 16.99
CA ASN A 55 -1.71 -3.86 15.69
C ASN A 55 -1.68 -4.90 14.56
N LEU A 56 -0.68 -5.80 14.56
CA LEU A 56 -0.57 -6.87 13.57
C LEU A 56 -1.74 -7.84 13.66
N MET A 57 -2.10 -8.27 14.87
CA MET A 57 -3.23 -9.19 15.09
C MET A 57 -4.57 -8.61 14.64
N LEU A 58 -4.78 -7.29 14.73
CA LEU A 58 -5.95 -6.63 14.14
C LEU A 58 -5.99 -6.77 12.61
N GLY A 59 -4.83 -6.82 11.94
CA GLY A 59 -4.77 -7.10 10.50
C GLY A 59 -5.31 -8.48 10.14
N ALA A 60 -5.15 -9.46 11.02
CA ALA A 60 -5.65 -10.81 10.84
C ALA A 60 -7.14 -11.00 11.21
N TYR A 61 -7.88 -9.94 11.58
CA TYR A 61 -9.27 -10.00 12.06
C TYR A 61 -10.22 -10.79 11.15
N THR A 62 -9.98 -10.80 9.85
CA THR A 62 -10.82 -11.53 8.87
C THR A 62 -10.42 -13.00 8.71
N ARG A 63 -9.37 -13.46 9.40
CA ARG A 63 -8.83 -14.82 9.32
C ARG A 63 -9.28 -15.64 10.52
N THR A 64 -9.66 -16.88 10.27
CA THR A 64 -10.13 -17.82 11.31
C THR A 64 -9.15 -18.95 11.58
N SER A 65 -8.27 -19.24 10.63
CA SER A 65 -7.25 -20.29 10.76
C SER A 65 -6.06 -19.79 11.58
N LYS A 66 -5.84 -20.38 12.76
CA LYS A 66 -4.68 -20.07 13.61
C LYS A 66 -3.36 -20.30 12.88
N GLY A 67 -3.22 -21.41 12.15
CA GLY A 67 -2.01 -21.72 11.40
C GLY A 67 -1.71 -20.69 10.27
N GLU A 68 -2.77 -20.16 9.60
CA GLU A 68 -2.61 -19.08 8.62
C GLU A 68 -2.13 -17.79 9.30
N ILE A 69 -2.70 -17.45 10.45
CA ILE A 69 -2.32 -16.26 11.22
C ILE A 69 -0.86 -16.33 11.68
N GLU A 70 -0.44 -17.48 12.22
CA GLU A 70 0.95 -17.73 12.65
C GLU A 70 1.91 -17.62 11.45
N LYS A 71 1.60 -18.27 10.34
CA LYS A 71 2.40 -18.18 9.11
C LYS A 71 2.53 -16.74 8.60
N ASN A 72 1.45 -15.98 8.61
CA ASN A 72 1.47 -14.58 8.21
C ASN A 72 2.32 -13.73 9.16
N LEU A 73 2.23 -14.00 10.47
CA LEU A 73 3.04 -13.32 11.46
C LEU A 73 4.53 -13.61 11.25
N ASP A 74 4.91 -14.85 11.01
CA ASP A 74 6.29 -15.22 10.69
C ASP A 74 6.79 -14.52 9.43
N THR A 75 5.97 -14.50 8.38
CA THR A 75 6.28 -13.78 7.13
C THR A 75 6.51 -12.30 7.38
N VAL A 76 5.65 -11.66 8.16
CA VAL A 76 5.78 -10.25 8.53
C VAL A 76 7.03 -10.00 9.38
N MET A 77 7.34 -10.89 10.34
CA MET A 77 8.54 -10.76 11.18
C MET A 77 9.85 -10.95 10.40
N GLN A 78 9.82 -11.73 9.33
CA GLN A 78 10.96 -11.87 8.41
C GLN A 78 11.12 -10.64 7.51
N ALA A 79 10.01 -10.13 6.96
CA ALA A 79 10.02 -8.96 6.09
C ALA A 79 10.36 -7.66 6.84
N PHE A 80 9.96 -7.56 8.12
CA PHE A 80 10.14 -6.36 8.94
C PHE A 80 10.83 -6.68 10.28
N PRO A 81 12.14 -6.98 10.30
CA PRO A 81 12.86 -7.39 11.53
C PRO A 81 12.73 -6.38 12.67
N ILE A 82 12.73 -5.08 12.37
CA ILE A 82 12.56 -4.02 13.36
C ILE A 82 11.24 -4.10 14.14
N LEU A 83 10.17 -4.58 13.50
CA LEU A 83 8.89 -4.79 14.18
C LEU A 83 8.93 -6.00 15.13
N LYS A 84 9.77 -7.00 14.81
CA LYS A 84 10.02 -8.14 15.69
C LYS A 84 10.73 -7.71 16.97
N GLU A 85 11.78 -6.88 16.84
CA GLU A 85 12.53 -6.33 17.98
C GLU A 85 11.63 -5.49 18.90
N ARG A 86 10.64 -4.80 18.32
CA ARG A 86 9.73 -3.88 19.02
C ARG A 86 8.33 -4.46 19.24
N ILE A 87 8.19 -5.78 19.23
CA ILE A 87 6.89 -6.48 19.18
C ILE A 87 5.93 -6.08 20.30
N ASN A 88 6.45 -5.78 21.49
CA ASN A 88 5.67 -5.38 22.67
C ASN A 88 5.60 -3.85 22.87
N GLN A 89 6.27 -3.07 22.01
CA GLN A 89 6.31 -1.61 22.09
C GLN A 89 4.97 -1.01 21.62
N PRO A 90 4.42 0.01 22.28
CA PRO A 90 3.24 0.74 21.79
C PRO A 90 3.52 1.38 20.42
N GLY A 91 2.60 1.18 19.45
CA GLY A 91 2.78 1.66 18.09
C GLY A 91 3.02 3.17 17.98
N GLY A 92 2.40 3.96 18.86
CA GLY A 92 2.57 5.41 18.87
C GLY A 92 3.97 5.91 19.26
N THR A 93 4.82 5.05 19.83
CA THR A 93 6.20 5.38 20.23
C THR A 93 7.23 5.02 19.14
N LEU A 94 6.79 4.40 18.06
CA LEU A 94 7.62 4.11 16.89
C LEU A 94 7.93 5.38 16.10
N SER A 95 9.06 5.39 15.39
CA SER A 95 9.38 6.44 14.41
C SER A 95 8.36 6.44 13.26
N GLY A 96 8.32 7.53 12.48
CA GLY A 96 7.40 7.62 11.35
C GLY A 96 7.54 6.51 10.33
N GLY A 97 8.77 6.10 10.02
CA GLY A 97 9.03 4.99 9.12
C GLY A 97 8.61 3.63 9.68
N GLU A 98 8.89 3.38 10.97
CA GLU A 98 8.46 2.15 11.64
C GLU A 98 6.94 2.06 11.73
N GLN A 99 6.26 3.19 11.94
CA GLN A 99 4.79 3.23 11.90
C GLN A 99 4.25 2.91 10.50
N GLN A 100 4.92 3.38 9.44
CA GLN A 100 4.57 3.05 8.07
C GLN A 100 4.79 1.55 7.78
N MET A 101 5.93 1.01 8.21
CA MET A 101 6.18 -0.44 8.14
C MET A 101 5.11 -1.24 8.89
N LEU A 102 4.70 -0.79 10.08
CA LEU A 102 3.63 -1.42 10.85
C LEU A 102 2.28 -1.39 10.13
N ALA A 103 1.94 -0.28 9.47
CA ALA A 103 0.70 -0.16 8.70
C ALA A 103 0.67 -1.13 7.51
N VAL A 104 1.77 -1.24 6.76
CA VAL A 104 1.92 -2.20 5.65
C VAL A 104 1.93 -3.65 6.17
N ALA A 105 2.70 -3.93 7.21
CA ALA A 105 2.77 -5.24 7.85
C ALA A 105 1.40 -5.73 8.34
N ARG A 106 0.61 -4.84 8.96
CA ARG A 106 -0.76 -5.12 9.36
C ARG A 106 -1.66 -5.49 8.18
N ALA A 107 -1.46 -4.86 7.02
CA ALA A 107 -2.21 -5.22 5.82
C ALA A 107 -1.85 -6.62 5.31
N ILE A 108 -0.58 -7.02 5.38
CA ILE A 108 -0.11 -8.36 4.99
C ILE A 108 -0.73 -9.45 5.87
N MET A 109 -0.95 -9.18 7.17
CA MET A 109 -1.59 -10.11 8.09
C MET A 109 -2.98 -10.56 7.64
N SER A 110 -3.65 -9.80 6.77
CA SER A 110 -4.96 -10.18 6.19
C SER A 110 -4.87 -11.12 4.99
N SER A 111 -3.68 -11.56 4.56
CA SER A 111 -3.45 -12.34 3.32
C SER A 111 -4.09 -11.64 2.11
N PRO A 112 -3.64 -10.43 1.73
CA PRO A 112 -4.26 -9.67 0.66
C PRO A 112 -4.09 -10.38 -0.69
N LYS A 113 -5.14 -10.34 -1.53
CA LYS A 113 -5.07 -10.70 -2.95
C LYS A 113 -4.60 -9.52 -3.81
N VAL A 114 -4.89 -8.30 -3.36
CA VAL A 114 -4.39 -7.04 -3.92
C VAL A 114 -4.20 -6.06 -2.77
N LEU A 115 -3.08 -5.37 -2.77
CA LEU A 115 -2.74 -4.34 -1.79
C LEU A 115 -2.82 -2.95 -2.44
N LEU A 116 -3.59 -2.04 -1.84
CA LEU A 116 -3.68 -0.64 -2.23
C LEU A 116 -2.83 0.18 -1.26
N LEU A 117 -1.84 0.91 -1.77
CA LEU A 117 -0.97 1.78 -0.98
C LEU A 117 -1.19 3.24 -1.38
N ASP A 118 -1.59 4.07 -0.42
CA ASP A 118 -1.89 5.50 -0.62
C ASP A 118 -0.76 6.34 -0.03
N GLU A 119 0.12 6.86 -0.89
CA GLU A 119 1.26 7.72 -0.59
C GLU A 119 2.13 7.18 0.57
N PRO A 120 2.66 5.94 0.47
CA PRO A 120 3.40 5.33 1.57
C PRO A 120 4.73 6.04 1.91
N SER A 121 5.28 6.85 1.01
CA SER A 121 6.52 7.60 1.22
C SER A 121 6.31 8.98 1.85
N LEU A 122 5.05 9.47 1.92
CA LEU A 122 4.75 10.84 2.31
C LEU A 122 5.22 11.18 3.74
N GLY A 123 5.98 12.28 3.85
CA GLY A 123 6.47 12.79 5.13
C GLY A 123 7.51 11.90 5.81
N LEU A 124 8.22 11.07 5.04
CA LEU A 124 9.35 10.26 5.51
C LEU A 124 10.68 10.89 5.09
N ALA A 125 11.72 10.63 5.86
CA ALA A 125 13.08 11.00 5.50
C ALA A 125 13.57 10.15 4.30
N PRO A 126 14.45 10.67 3.42
CA PRO A 126 14.90 9.97 2.20
C PRO A 126 15.35 8.54 2.44
N LEU A 127 16.21 8.30 3.43
CA LEU A 127 16.68 6.96 3.77
C LEU A 127 15.54 5.99 4.16
N VAL A 128 14.48 6.50 4.76
CA VAL A 128 13.31 5.70 5.13
C VAL A 128 12.44 5.40 3.91
N VAL A 129 12.38 6.34 2.96
CA VAL A 129 11.70 6.11 1.67
C VAL A 129 12.34 4.94 0.94
N ASP A 130 13.68 4.87 0.88
CA ASP A 130 14.40 3.76 0.25
C ASP A 130 14.06 2.42 0.91
N ILE A 131 14.03 2.38 2.24
CA ILE A 131 13.63 1.17 2.98
C ILE A 131 12.18 0.76 2.65
N ILE A 132 11.25 1.70 2.61
CA ILE A 132 9.85 1.41 2.25
C ILE A 132 9.74 0.91 0.81
N ALA A 133 10.49 1.51 -0.12
CA ALA A 133 10.58 1.08 -1.52
C ALA A 133 11.02 -0.37 -1.63
N GLU A 134 12.13 -0.75 -0.95
CA GLU A 134 12.60 -2.13 -0.89
C GLU A 134 11.52 -3.08 -0.37
N LYS A 135 10.80 -2.71 0.71
CA LYS A 135 9.73 -3.53 1.27
C LYS A 135 8.55 -3.70 0.33
N ILE A 136 8.18 -2.67 -0.42
CA ILE A 136 7.14 -2.75 -1.47
C ILE A 136 7.55 -3.76 -2.55
N LEU A 137 8.80 -3.71 -3.00
CA LEU A 137 9.34 -4.67 -3.98
C LEU A 137 9.39 -6.11 -3.41
N GLU A 138 9.78 -6.30 -2.16
CA GLU A 138 9.76 -7.60 -1.50
C GLU A 138 8.33 -8.18 -1.45
N ILE A 139 7.34 -7.38 -1.07
CA ILE A 139 5.93 -7.79 -1.03
C ILE A 139 5.43 -8.16 -2.43
N SER A 140 5.77 -7.39 -3.44
CA SER A 140 5.43 -7.69 -4.84
C SER A 140 6.05 -9.03 -5.30
N LYS A 141 7.31 -9.31 -4.92
CA LYS A 141 7.99 -10.59 -5.18
C LYS A 141 7.36 -11.79 -4.46
N MET A 142 6.63 -11.56 -3.37
CA MET A 142 5.81 -12.60 -2.72
C MET A 142 4.56 -12.97 -3.52
N GLY A 143 4.33 -12.33 -4.68
CA GLY A 143 3.17 -12.56 -5.55
C GLY A 143 1.92 -11.78 -5.15
N ILE A 144 2.05 -10.74 -4.31
CA ILE A 144 0.95 -9.85 -3.94
C ILE A 144 0.93 -8.67 -4.92
N PRO A 145 -0.07 -8.54 -5.80
CA PRO A 145 -0.21 -7.38 -6.68
C PRO A 145 -0.45 -6.11 -5.87
N ILE A 146 0.22 -5.03 -6.27
CA ILE A 146 0.15 -3.75 -5.57
C ILE A 146 -0.38 -2.68 -6.53
N LEU A 147 -1.38 -1.92 -6.10
CA LEU A 147 -1.75 -0.65 -6.71
C LEU A 147 -1.24 0.47 -5.81
N LEU A 148 -0.21 1.16 -6.29
CA LEU A 148 0.48 2.24 -5.59
C LEU A 148 -0.01 3.59 -6.12
N VAL A 149 -0.36 4.50 -5.21
CA VAL A 149 -0.51 5.93 -5.49
C VAL A 149 0.65 6.65 -4.81
N GLU A 150 1.40 7.41 -5.58
CA GLU A 150 2.54 8.19 -5.12
C GLU A 150 2.57 9.56 -5.77
N GLN A 151 2.99 10.57 -5.00
CA GLN A 151 3.26 11.90 -5.51
C GLN A 151 4.66 11.98 -6.13
N ASN A 152 5.61 11.21 -5.61
CA ASN A 152 6.95 11.10 -6.16
C ASN A 152 6.94 10.22 -7.41
N ALA A 153 6.91 10.86 -8.59
CA ALA A 153 6.82 10.17 -9.87
C ALA A 153 8.04 9.26 -10.15
N ASN A 154 9.25 9.64 -9.73
CA ASN A 154 10.45 8.82 -9.86
C ASN A 154 10.26 7.49 -9.11
N LEU A 155 9.87 7.58 -7.84
CA LEU A 155 9.63 6.42 -6.99
C LEU A 155 8.51 5.53 -7.56
N ALA A 156 7.40 6.14 -8.01
CA ALA A 156 6.29 5.41 -8.60
C ALA A 156 6.70 4.61 -9.84
N LEU A 157 7.48 5.22 -10.74
CA LEU A 157 7.97 4.58 -11.97
C LEU A 157 9.00 3.49 -11.67
N GLU A 158 9.86 3.68 -10.67
CA GLU A 158 10.85 2.68 -10.24
C GLU A 158 10.19 1.43 -9.67
N LEU A 159 9.14 1.60 -8.84
CA LEU A 159 8.49 0.50 -8.13
C LEU A 159 7.44 -0.24 -8.97
N SER A 160 7.01 0.31 -10.10
CA SER A 160 5.88 -0.23 -10.87
C SER A 160 6.27 -0.79 -12.22
N ASN A 161 5.52 -1.78 -12.71
CA ASN A 161 5.64 -2.28 -14.07
C ASN A 161 4.88 -1.39 -15.07
N ARG A 162 3.75 -0.82 -14.64
CA ARG A 162 2.87 0.03 -15.42
C ARG A 162 2.42 1.22 -14.59
N ALA A 163 2.36 2.39 -15.19
CA ALA A 163 1.91 3.60 -14.51
C ALA A 163 0.83 4.35 -15.30
N TYR A 164 0.07 5.14 -14.55
CA TYR A 164 -0.96 6.05 -15.02
C TYR A 164 -0.69 7.42 -14.40
N VAL A 165 -0.51 8.44 -15.23
CA VAL A 165 -0.40 9.83 -14.77
C VAL A 165 -1.80 10.43 -14.75
N ILE A 166 -2.23 10.90 -13.58
CA ILE A 166 -3.55 11.50 -13.38
C ILE A 166 -3.37 12.99 -13.11
N GLU A 167 -4.00 13.81 -13.94
CA GLU A 167 -4.03 15.26 -13.76
C GLU A 167 -5.48 15.75 -13.82
N THR A 168 -5.88 16.58 -12.87
CA THR A 168 -7.24 17.15 -12.76
C THR A 168 -8.37 16.09 -12.88
N GLY A 169 -8.11 14.85 -12.44
CA GLY A 169 -9.07 13.75 -12.46
C GLY A 169 -9.12 12.93 -13.75
N ASN A 170 -8.31 13.28 -14.75
CA ASN A 170 -8.19 12.56 -16.02
C ASN A 170 -6.89 11.75 -16.07
N ILE A 171 -6.91 10.63 -16.78
CA ILE A 171 -5.67 9.90 -17.12
C ILE A 171 -5.08 10.56 -18.36
N GLU A 172 -3.99 11.30 -18.17
CA GLU A 172 -3.29 11.99 -19.27
C GLU A 172 -2.36 11.05 -20.01
N ILE A 173 -1.63 10.22 -19.29
CA ILE A 173 -0.64 9.31 -19.85
C ILE A 173 -0.75 7.96 -19.16
N SER A 174 -0.56 6.87 -19.90
CA SER A 174 -0.42 5.54 -19.34
C SER A 174 0.50 4.67 -20.18
N GLY A 175 1.25 3.77 -19.55
CA GLY A 175 2.17 2.88 -20.27
C GLY A 175 3.04 2.05 -19.34
N GLN A 176 4.00 1.36 -19.94
CA GLN A 176 5.04 0.67 -19.19
C GLN A 176 5.93 1.70 -18.46
N SER A 177 6.20 1.48 -17.18
CA SER A 177 6.97 2.43 -16.36
C SER A 177 8.35 2.70 -16.92
N SER A 178 9.01 1.68 -17.50
CA SER A 178 10.33 1.81 -18.15
C SER A 178 10.31 2.66 -19.40
N GLU A 179 9.19 2.78 -20.09
CA GLU A 179 9.00 3.66 -21.27
C GLU A 179 8.67 5.07 -20.83
N LEU A 180 7.78 5.19 -19.83
CA LEU A 180 7.37 6.48 -19.26
C LEU A 180 8.54 7.22 -18.61
N ALA A 181 9.44 6.51 -17.93
CA ALA A 181 10.64 7.08 -17.33
C ALA A 181 11.61 7.70 -18.36
N LYS A 182 11.53 7.28 -19.64
CA LYS A 182 12.36 7.82 -20.74
C LYS A 182 11.65 8.91 -21.55
N ASN A 183 10.37 9.15 -21.28
CA ASN A 183 9.59 10.14 -22.00
C ASN A 183 9.99 11.56 -21.57
N SER A 184 10.42 12.39 -22.53
CA SER A 184 10.90 13.74 -22.26
C SER A 184 9.84 14.66 -21.63
N ASP A 185 8.57 14.49 -21.99
CA ASP A 185 7.49 15.31 -21.46
C ASP A 185 7.21 14.97 -20.00
N ILE A 186 7.26 13.67 -19.65
CA ILE A 186 7.16 13.20 -18.25
C ILE A 186 8.38 13.67 -17.45
N GLN A 187 9.58 13.57 -18.02
CA GLN A 187 10.80 14.01 -17.37
C GLN A 187 10.73 15.50 -17.00
N ARG A 188 10.29 16.35 -17.92
CA ARG A 188 10.12 17.79 -17.66
C ARG A 188 8.99 18.08 -16.68
N ALA A 189 7.81 17.48 -16.88
CA ALA A 189 6.62 17.83 -16.11
C ALA A 189 6.63 17.27 -14.67
N TYR A 190 7.17 16.06 -14.48
CA TYR A 190 6.97 15.30 -13.26
C TYR A 190 8.25 14.79 -12.58
N LEU A 191 9.37 14.69 -13.30
CA LEU A 191 10.62 14.14 -12.75
C LEU A 191 11.66 15.22 -12.43
N GLY A 192 11.36 16.49 -12.70
CA GLY A 192 12.27 17.62 -12.40
C GLY A 192 13.57 17.59 -13.20
N VAL A 193 13.62 16.89 -14.33
CA VAL A 193 14.75 16.84 -15.24
C VAL A 193 14.46 17.82 -16.38
N GLY A 194 14.90 19.08 -16.22
CA GLY A 194 14.70 20.12 -17.24
C GLY A 194 15.56 21.33 -16.94
N ASP A 195 16.49 21.61 -17.88
CA ASP A 195 17.50 22.64 -18.12
C ASP A 195 18.76 22.58 -17.28
#